data_6738f392e0938186ceabeeacb6fc667b
#
_entry.id   6738f392e0938186ceabeeacb6fc667b
#
_cell.length_a   1.000
_cell.length_b   1.000
_cell.length_c   1.000
_cell.angle_alpha   90.00
_cell.angle_beta   90.00
_cell.angle_gamma   90.00
#
_symmetry.space_group_name_H-M   'P 1'
#
loop_
_entity.id
_entity.type
_entity.pdbx_description
1 polymer ?
#
loop_
_entity_poly.entity_id
_entity_poly.type
_entity_poly.pdbx_seq_one_letter_code
_entity_poly.pdbx_strand_id
1 'polypeptide(L)'
;KSNEFLTQSVENIKLNRQDNPVKYILDTDTDIENEITTRFDDVQGIDSAKDELEEIVDFLKSPEKYFGTGAKIPKGALLTGKPGTGKTLLARAIAGESSVPFIQCSGSSFVEMFVGVGAKRVRDIFELARENQPCIIFIDEIDAIGKKRSMNGFAANDEREQTINQLLTEMDGFENDTEIVVIAATNRLDILDDALLRPGRFDRKIQVSLPDVHGREEILKVHSKDKLVGVDVSLRDLAKQTTGFSGADLANVMNECAIRAVRDGKDGIITSDIVEDVYQRIVVGAKGSRSVSGARKSRVAYHEAGHAIIGVLMQEYDEVRKVSILPRGDAGGVTYFQPSTDDVGMYTKDYLLSQIKVALGGHAAEEIVYGREHVTTGASSDFQQTFNIAREMVTTYGMSETIGKMNINPDLISPVTANHIDIEIHDIVENCYTEVKELLNTYRVKLEHLKDILIEEEIVDGSVVYEMIASCDLRGRLKPKDATMQTYMDTYDSFEEMNGI
;
A
#
# COMPACT_ATOMS: atom_id res chain seq x y z
N LYS A 1 29.05 -37.13 29.07
CA LYS A 1 27.64 -36.72 29.30
C LYS A 1 27.10 -35.82 28.19
N SER A 2 27.90 -34.91 27.58
CA SER A 2 27.44 -34.09 26.46
C SER A 2 27.27 -34.86 25.15
N ASN A 3 28.12 -35.87 24.89
CA ASN A 3 28.01 -36.70 23.69
C ASN A 3 26.86 -37.73 23.76
N GLU A 4 26.48 -38.20 24.95
CA GLU A 4 25.33 -39.10 25.12
C GLU A 4 23.99 -38.39 24.87
N PHE A 5 23.90 -37.09 25.19
CA PHE A 5 22.70 -36.29 24.91
C PHE A 5 22.49 -36.04 23.40
N LEU A 6 23.56 -35.78 22.67
CA LEU A 6 23.52 -35.60 21.21
C LEU A 6 23.19 -36.90 20.47
N THR A 7 23.73 -38.06 20.95
CA THR A 7 23.44 -39.37 20.35
C THR A 7 21.99 -39.80 20.60
N GLN A 8 21.44 -39.57 21.80
CA GLN A 8 20.03 -39.81 22.11
C GLN A 8 19.07 -38.92 21.33
N SER A 9 19.45 -37.66 21.08
CA SER A 9 18.64 -36.74 20.23
C SER A 9 18.59 -37.21 18.77
N VAL A 10 19.71 -37.68 18.22
CA VAL A 10 19.80 -38.22 16.85
C VAL A 10 19.06 -39.56 16.69
N GLU A 11 19.08 -40.45 17.72
CA GLU A 11 18.31 -41.70 17.71
C GLU A 11 16.79 -41.45 17.85
N ASN A 12 16.37 -40.50 18.65
CA ASN A 12 14.95 -40.12 18.75
C ASN A 12 14.44 -39.51 17.44
N ILE A 13 15.28 -38.81 16.68
CA ILE A 13 14.97 -38.27 15.34
C ILE A 13 14.78 -39.44 14.35
N LYS A 14 15.54 -40.50 14.43
CA LYS A 14 15.44 -41.67 13.54
C LYS A 14 14.22 -42.56 13.81
N LEU A 15 13.77 -42.65 15.06
CA LEU A 15 12.65 -43.49 15.49
C LEU A 15 11.25 -42.90 15.15
N ASN A 16 11.16 -41.60 14.97
CA ASN A 16 9.88 -40.92 14.62
C ASN A 16 9.61 -40.84 13.10
N ARG A 17 10.43 -41.45 12.27
CA ARG A 17 10.32 -41.36 10.80
C ARG A 17 9.18 -42.18 10.17
N GLN A 18 8.36 -42.91 10.92
CA GLN A 18 7.41 -43.84 10.32
C GLN A 18 5.93 -43.47 10.39
N ASP A 19 5.48 -42.50 11.20
CA ASP A 19 4.04 -42.28 11.36
C ASP A 19 3.52 -40.86 11.68
N ASN A 20 4.27 -39.76 11.44
CA ASN A 20 3.72 -38.39 11.55
C ASN A 20 4.53 -37.38 10.74
N PRO A 21 3.90 -36.34 10.13
CA PRO A 21 4.61 -35.19 9.57
C PRO A 21 5.32 -34.46 10.71
N VAL A 22 6.63 -34.66 10.82
CA VAL A 22 7.42 -34.16 11.96
C VAL A 22 7.75 -32.71 11.72
N LYS A 23 7.23 -31.86 12.58
CA LYS A 23 7.65 -30.46 12.70
C LYS A 23 9.03 -30.46 13.37
N TYR A 24 10.10 -30.27 12.59
CA TYR A 24 11.46 -30.11 13.12
C TYR A 24 11.60 -28.66 13.60
N ILE A 25 11.45 -28.44 14.90
CA ILE A 25 11.85 -27.21 15.56
C ILE A 25 13.34 -27.35 15.88
N LEU A 26 14.21 -26.78 15.05
CA LEU A 26 15.53 -26.40 15.52
C LEU A 26 15.34 -25.30 16.56
N ASP A 27 16.18 -25.19 17.57
CA ASP A 27 16.21 -24.16 18.63
C ASP A 27 16.40 -22.72 18.06
N THR A 28 16.03 -22.53 16.82
CA THR A 28 16.12 -21.31 16.03
C THR A 28 14.77 -21.11 15.35
N ASP A 29 14.37 -19.87 15.09
CA ASP A 29 13.12 -19.47 14.39
C ASP A 29 13.04 -20.00 12.93
N THR A 30 13.39 -21.28 12.72
CA THR A 30 13.40 -21.96 11.43
C THR A 30 12.35 -23.08 11.46
N ASP A 31 11.32 -22.94 10.65
CA ASP A 31 10.24 -23.93 10.50
C ASP A 31 10.40 -24.71 9.18
N ILE A 32 10.23 -26.04 9.23
CA ILE A 32 10.08 -26.88 8.04
C ILE A 32 8.62 -27.27 7.92
N GLU A 33 7.99 -26.87 6.83
CA GLU A 33 6.64 -27.28 6.47
C GLU A 33 6.70 -28.33 5.35
N ASN A 34 6.34 -29.57 5.64
CA ASN A 34 6.34 -30.67 4.66
C ASN A 34 5.06 -30.75 3.85
N GLU A 35 3.94 -30.23 4.36
CA GLU A 35 2.66 -30.17 3.67
C GLU A 35 2.14 -28.74 3.68
N ILE A 36 2.30 -28.05 2.55
CA ILE A 36 1.76 -26.71 2.35
C ILE A 36 0.47 -26.81 1.57
N THR A 37 -0.61 -26.35 2.18
CA THR A 37 -1.95 -26.31 1.55
C THR A 37 -2.17 -25.09 0.67
N THR A 38 -1.36 -24.05 0.85
CA THR A 38 -1.45 -22.80 0.06
C THR A 38 -1.10 -23.05 -1.40
N ARG A 39 -1.94 -22.59 -2.31
CA ARG A 39 -1.78 -22.71 -3.77
C ARG A 39 -1.80 -21.33 -4.43
N PHE A 40 -1.47 -21.25 -5.72
CA PHE A 40 -1.55 -20.01 -6.49
C PHE A 40 -2.97 -19.43 -6.55
N ASP A 41 -4.00 -20.27 -6.41
CA ASP A 41 -5.40 -19.84 -6.32
C ASP A 41 -5.72 -19.04 -5.05
N ASP A 42 -4.93 -19.22 -3.99
CA ASP A 42 -5.09 -18.47 -2.74
C ASP A 42 -4.37 -17.11 -2.77
N VAL A 43 -3.52 -16.91 -3.76
CA VAL A 43 -2.73 -15.69 -3.97
C VAL A 43 -3.34 -14.94 -5.15
N GLN A 44 -3.92 -13.78 -4.93
CA GLN A 44 -4.58 -13.01 -5.98
C GLN A 44 -3.97 -11.60 -6.11
N GLY A 45 -4.18 -10.96 -7.27
CA GLY A 45 -3.77 -9.58 -7.53
C GLY A 45 -2.28 -9.36 -7.76
N ILE A 46 -1.52 -10.42 -8.08
CA ILE A 46 -0.08 -10.38 -8.39
C ILE A 46 0.28 -11.33 -9.55
N ASP A 47 -0.54 -11.34 -10.59
CA ASP A 47 -0.44 -12.33 -11.67
C ASP A 47 0.91 -12.25 -12.41
N SER A 48 1.42 -11.06 -12.69
CA SER A 48 2.76 -10.90 -13.29
C SER A 48 3.88 -11.55 -12.47
N ALA A 49 3.79 -11.49 -11.13
CA ALA A 49 4.77 -12.13 -10.28
C ALA A 49 4.60 -13.66 -10.24
N LYS A 50 3.36 -14.17 -10.39
CA LYS A 50 3.10 -15.61 -10.53
C LYS A 50 3.70 -16.15 -11.82
N ASP A 51 3.46 -15.48 -12.95
CA ASP A 51 3.96 -15.89 -14.28
C ASP A 51 5.49 -16.02 -14.27
N GLU A 52 6.20 -15.06 -13.66
CA GLU A 52 7.67 -15.11 -13.53
C GLU A 52 8.16 -16.27 -12.67
N LEU A 53 7.33 -16.77 -11.75
CA LEU A 53 7.65 -17.85 -10.83
C LEU A 53 7.22 -19.23 -11.31
N GLU A 54 6.35 -19.31 -12.33
CA GLU A 54 5.93 -20.59 -12.92
C GLU A 54 7.12 -21.42 -13.44
N GLU A 55 8.15 -20.76 -13.98
CA GLU A 55 9.37 -21.45 -14.42
C GLU A 55 10.08 -22.17 -13.26
N ILE A 56 10.07 -21.57 -12.05
CA ILE A 56 10.66 -22.16 -10.85
C ILE A 56 9.83 -23.36 -10.39
N VAL A 57 8.51 -23.23 -10.43
CA VAL A 57 7.57 -24.31 -10.11
C VAL A 57 7.75 -25.48 -11.05
N ASP A 58 7.84 -25.23 -12.37
CA ASP A 58 8.02 -26.28 -13.39
C ASP A 58 9.35 -26.99 -13.23
N PHE A 59 10.43 -26.25 -12.90
CA PHE A 59 11.71 -26.84 -12.55
C PHE A 59 11.63 -27.76 -11.33
N LEU A 60 11.03 -27.30 -10.23
CA LEU A 60 10.93 -28.09 -9.01
C LEU A 60 10.05 -29.35 -9.19
N LYS A 61 9.03 -29.27 -10.08
CA LYS A 61 8.19 -30.43 -10.44
C LYS A 61 8.89 -31.44 -11.36
N SER A 62 9.77 -30.97 -12.25
CA SER A 62 10.33 -31.79 -13.30
C SER A 62 11.78 -31.40 -13.64
N PRO A 63 12.74 -31.50 -12.70
CA PRO A 63 14.11 -31.04 -12.89
C PRO A 63 14.83 -31.74 -14.04
N GLU A 64 14.50 -33.01 -14.32
CA GLU A 64 15.10 -33.83 -15.38
C GLU A 64 14.97 -33.19 -16.78
N LYS A 65 13.89 -32.44 -17.03
CA LYS A 65 13.68 -31.75 -18.33
C LYS A 65 14.77 -30.70 -18.61
N TYR A 66 15.28 -30.07 -17.55
CA TYR A 66 16.23 -28.97 -17.65
C TYR A 66 17.67 -29.43 -17.68
N PHE A 67 18.04 -30.46 -16.89
CA PHE A 67 19.39 -31.00 -16.86
C PHE A 67 19.88 -31.49 -18.23
N GLY A 68 18.99 -32.03 -19.07
CA GLY A 68 19.34 -32.51 -20.41
C GLY A 68 19.58 -31.44 -21.46
N THR A 69 19.16 -30.19 -21.23
CA THR A 69 19.23 -29.10 -22.23
C THR A 69 20.45 -28.20 -22.08
N GLY A 70 21.21 -28.33 -21.00
CA GLY A 70 22.31 -27.42 -20.64
C GLY A 70 21.85 -26.04 -20.17
N ALA A 71 20.55 -25.85 -19.92
CA ALA A 71 20.00 -24.62 -19.35
C ALA A 71 20.52 -24.42 -17.91
N LYS A 72 20.91 -23.18 -17.59
CA LYS A 72 21.25 -22.81 -16.22
C LYS A 72 19.98 -22.33 -15.54
N ILE A 73 19.58 -23.05 -14.51
CA ILE A 73 18.40 -22.74 -13.71
C ILE A 73 18.71 -21.64 -12.71
N PRO A 74 17.79 -20.69 -12.49
CA PRO A 74 17.96 -19.69 -11.45
C PRO A 74 18.06 -20.37 -10.06
N LYS A 75 19.17 -20.16 -9.37
CA LYS A 75 19.39 -20.70 -8.03
C LYS A 75 18.71 -19.88 -6.96
N GLY A 76 18.41 -18.60 -7.27
CA GLY A 76 17.79 -17.69 -6.34
C GLY A 76 16.86 -16.67 -6.96
N ALA A 77 15.74 -16.40 -6.28
CA ALA A 77 14.79 -15.36 -6.62
C ALA A 77 14.65 -14.37 -5.47
N LEU A 78 14.60 -13.08 -5.79
CA LEU A 78 14.41 -12.01 -4.82
C LEU A 78 13.03 -11.36 -5.04
N LEU A 79 12.14 -11.52 -4.07
CA LEU A 79 10.84 -10.86 -4.05
C LEU A 79 10.98 -9.48 -3.43
N THR A 80 10.63 -8.44 -4.19
CA THR A 80 10.70 -7.05 -3.75
C THR A 80 9.34 -6.41 -3.76
N GLY A 81 9.05 -5.50 -2.85
CA GLY A 81 7.77 -4.78 -2.83
C GLY A 81 7.41 -4.24 -1.46
N LYS A 82 6.34 -3.45 -1.40
CA LYS A 82 5.85 -2.86 -0.15
C LYS A 82 5.47 -3.94 0.87
N PRO A 83 5.48 -3.65 2.19
CA PRO A 83 5.00 -4.59 3.19
C PRO A 83 3.52 -4.94 2.95
N GLY A 84 3.13 -6.17 3.30
CA GLY A 84 1.75 -6.63 3.15
C GLY A 84 1.30 -7.01 1.73
N THR A 85 2.18 -6.97 0.72
CA THR A 85 1.84 -7.34 -0.67
C THR A 85 1.78 -8.86 -0.92
N GLY A 86 2.00 -9.70 0.09
CA GLY A 86 1.86 -11.15 -0.04
C GLY A 86 3.14 -11.90 -0.43
N LYS A 87 4.35 -11.32 -0.31
CA LYS A 87 5.63 -11.95 -0.67
C LYS A 87 5.83 -13.32 0.01
N THR A 88 5.61 -13.40 1.31
CA THR A 88 5.71 -14.65 2.07
C THR A 88 4.65 -15.66 1.66
N LEU A 89 3.41 -15.20 1.38
CA LEU A 89 2.32 -16.05 0.91
C LEU A 89 2.64 -16.61 -0.48
N LEU A 90 3.20 -15.79 -1.37
CA LEU A 90 3.61 -16.19 -2.72
C LEU A 90 4.70 -17.27 -2.66
N ALA A 91 5.72 -17.12 -1.80
CA ALA A 91 6.76 -18.11 -1.62
C ALA A 91 6.20 -19.46 -1.11
N ARG A 92 5.24 -19.42 -0.18
CA ARG A 92 4.52 -20.61 0.27
C ARG A 92 3.69 -21.25 -0.85
N ALA A 93 3.03 -20.44 -1.67
CA ALA A 93 2.24 -20.95 -2.80
C ALA A 93 3.11 -21.68 -3.83
N ILE A 94 4.34 -21.21 -4.09
CA ILE A 94 5.31 -21.89 -4.95
C ILE A 94 5.63 -23.29 -4.39
N ALA A 95 5.94 -23.38 -3.11
CA ALA A 95 6.26 -24.66 -2.48
C ALA A 95 5.04 -25.60 -2.47
N GLY A 96 3.87 -25.08 -2.14
CA GLY A 96 2.63 -25.84 -2.20
C GLY A 96 2.31 -26.33 -3.61
N GLU A 97 2.45 -25.48 -4.63
CA GLU A 97 2.22 -25.82 -6.03
C GLU A 97 3.23 -26.87 -6.54
N SER A 98 4.49 -26.76 -6.13
CA SER A 98 5.56 -27.72 -6.46
C SER A 98 5.51 -28.98 -5.62
N SER A 99 4.77 -28.99 -4.51
CA SER A 99 4.71 -30.09 -3.53
C SER A 99 6.08 -30.45 -2.97
N VAL A 100 6.93 -29.46 -2.71
CA VAL A 100 8.27 -29.62 -2.14
C VAL A 100 8.33 -29.06 -0.71
N PRO A 101 9.26 -29.57 0.15
CA PRO A 101 9.49 -29.02 1.47
C PRO A 101 9.86 -27.53 1.44
N PHE A 102 9.36 -26.78 2.43
CA PHE A 102 9.58 -25.35 2.58
C PHE A 102 10.30 -25.06 3.89
N ILE A 103 11.50 -24.51 3.79
CA ILE A 103 12.34 -24.15 4.92
C ILE A 103 12.27 -22.64 5.06
N GLN A 104 11.53 -22.14 6.06
CA GLN A 104 11.36 -20.70 6.30
C GLN A 104 12.29 -20.23 7.41
N CYS A 105 12.96 -19.10 7.17
CA CYS A 105 13.73 -18.37 8.16
C CYS A 105 13.57 -16.85 7.96
N SER A 106 13.81 -16.08 9.03
CA SER A 106 13.89 -14.63 8.95
C SER A 106 15.35 -14.17 8.88
N GLY A 107 15.63 -13.17 8.06
CA GLY A 107 16.94 -12.52 8.01
C GLY A 107 17.37 -11.94 9.36
N SER A 108 16.42 -11.55 10.19
CA SER A 108 16.67 -11.06 11.55
C SER A 108 17.20 -12.16 12.49
N SER A 109 16.84 -13.44 12.28
CA SER A 109 17.33 -14.56 13.08
C SER A 109 18.82 -14.85 12.91
N PHE A 110 19.43 -14.32 11.86
CA PHE A 110 20.87 -14.43 11.62
C PHE A 110 21.68 -13.30 12.28
N VAL A 111 21.03 -12.29 12.84
CA VAL A 111 21.71 -11.18 13.51
C VAL A 111 21.85 -11.50 15.00
N GLU A 112 23.07 -11.81 15.41
CA GLU A 112 23.38 -12.19 16.78
C GLU A 112 24.47 -11.28 17.38
N MET A 113 24.59 -11.29 18.71
CA MET A 113 25.63 -10.52 19.39
C MET A 113 27.02 -11.21 19.38
N PHE A 114 27.04 -12.53 19.13
CA PHE A 114 28.27 -13.32 19.13
C PHE A 114 28.73 -13.61 17.70
N VAL A 115 29.98 -13.23 17.41
CA VAL A 115 30.60 -13.42 16.09
C VAL A 115 30.58 -14.88 15.68
N GLY A 116 30.12 -15.15 14.47
CA GLY A 116 30.11 -16.49 13.84
C GLY A 116 28.88 -17.33 14.10
N VAL A 117 27.95 -16.95 14.99
CA VAL A 117 26.70 -17.68 15.23
C VAL A 117 25.76 -17.59 14.03
N GLY A 118 25.60 -16.40 13.45
CA GLY A 118 24.79 -16.19 12.24
C GLY A 118 25.32 -17.01 11.05
N ALA A 119 26.63 -16.99 10.82
CA ALA A 119 27.26 -17.78 9.77
C ALA A 119 27.09 -19.29 9.99
N LYS A 120 27.07 -19.77 11.25
CA LYS A 120 26.80 -21.18 11.57
C LYS A 120 25.34 -21.52 11.23
N ARG A 121 24.35 -20.68 11.61
CA ARG A 121 22.95 -20.91 11.28
C ARG A 121 22.72 -21.00 9.77
N VAL A 122 23.39 -20.15 8.99
CA VAL A 122 23.33 -20.24 7.52
C VAL A 122 23.77 -21.63 7.06
N ARG A 123 24.92 -22.13 7.53
CA ARG A 123 25.39 -23.49 7.18
C ARG A 123 24.40 -24.56 7.56
N ASP A 124 23.87 -24.50 8.79
CA ASP A 124 22.94 -25.50 9.31
C ASP A 124 21.65 -25.57 8.45
N ILE A 125 21.13 -24.42 7.99
CA ILE A 125 19.96 -24.36 7.09
C ILE A 125 20.27 -24.95 5.72
N PHE A 126 21.44 -24.66 5.14
CA PHE A 126 21.82 -25.21 3.85
C PHE A 126 22.15 -26.70 3.92
N GLU A 127 22.71 -27.21 5.02
CA GLU A 127 22.86 -28.66 5.27
C GLU A 127 21.51 -29.35 5.34
N LEU A 128 20.55 -28.75 6.09
CA LEU A 128 19.20 -29.26 6.18
C LEU A 128 18.49 -29.27 4.82
N ALA A 129 18.70 -28.26 3.99
CA ALA A 129 18.15 -28.22 2.63
C ALA A 129 18.75 -29.32 1.75
N ARG A 130 20.05 -29.57 1.84
CA ARG A 130 20.70 -30.66 1.10
C ARG A 130 20.17 -32.05 1.48
N GLU A 131 19.74 -32.24 2.74
CA GLU A 131 19.14 -33.48 3.20
C GLU A 131 17.68 -33.68 2.73
N ASN A 132 17.00 -32.57 2.36
CA ASN A 132 15.58 -32.56 2.02
C ASN A 132 15.30 -32.14 0.56
N GLN A 133 16.24 -32.34 -0.34
CA GLN A 133 16.03 -32.01 -1.79
C GLN A 133 14.98 -32.95 -2.42
N PRO A 134 14.14 -32.41 -3.36
CA PRO A 134 14.06 -31.01 -3.78
C PRO A 134 13.36 -30.16 -2.73
N CYS A 135 13.82 -28.90 -2.49
CA CYS A 135 13.21 -28.03 -1.49
C CYS A 135 13.39 -26.54 -1.81
N ILE A 136 12.62 -25.71 -1.12
CA ILE A 136 12.73 -24.24 -1.16
C ILE A 136 13.24 -23.73 0.19
N ILE A 137 14.28 -22.88 0.15
CA ILE A 137 14.69 -22.06 1.29
C ILE A 137 14.08 -20.67 1.11
N PHE A 138 13.28 -20.21 2.06
CA PHE A 138 12.72 -18.88 2.06
C PHE A 138 13.34 -18.03 3.17
N ILE A 139 13.94 -16.89 2.79
CA ILE A 139 14.56 -15.94 3.71
C ILE A 139 13.75 -14.65 3.68
N ASP A 140 12.93 -14.44 4.72
CA ASP A 140 12.17 -13.19 4.83
C ASP A 140 13.05 -12.08 5.43
N GLU A 141 12.76 -10.82 5.09
CA GLU A 141 13.50 -9.65 5.59
C GLU A 141 15.02 -9.76 5.41
N ILE A 142 15.48 -10.19 4.22
CA ILE A 142 16.93 -10.36 3.96
C ILE A 142 17.73 -9.06 4.14
N ASP A 143 17.10 -7.92 4.09
CA ASP A 143 17.72 -6.60 4.35
C ASP A 143 18.23 -6.46 5.79
N ALA A 144 17.82 -7.31 6.74
CA ALA A 144 18.36 -7.33 8.08
C ALA A 144 19.87 -7.67 8.08
N ILE A 145 20.30 -8.58 7.19
CA ILE A 145 21.71 -8.97 7.01
C ILE A 145 22.33 -8.34 5.77
N GLY A 146 21.55 -8.15 4.70
CA GLY A 146 21.99 -7.80 3.35
C GLY A 146 22.32 -6.34 3.10
N LYS A 147 22.45 -5.51 4.11
CA LYS A 147 22.64 -4.05 3.95
C LYS A 147 24.01 -3.69 3.39
N LYS A 148 24.06 -2.71 2.45
CA LYS A 148 25.31 -2.13 1.90
C LYS A 148 26.25 -1.69 3.00
N ARG A 149 27.55 -1.86 2.75
CA ARG A 149 28.61 -1.49 3.67
C ARG A 149 28.58 0.00 3.99
N SER A 150 28.49 0.35 5.28
CA SER A 150 28.63 1.72 5.73
C SER A 150 30.09 2.00 6.08
N MET A 151 30.62 3.14 5.61
CA MET A 151 32.01 3.53 5.89
C MET A 151 32.28 3.86 7.38
N ASN A 152 31.25 3.97 8.21
CA ASN A 152 31.36 4.26 9.64
C ASN A 152 31.20 2.95 10.44
N GLY A 153 32.31 2.20 10.56
CA GLY A 153 32.35 0.88 11.20
C GLY A 153 32.26 0.93 12.73
N PHE A 154 31.44 0.01 13.26
CA PHE A 154 31.54 -0.52 14.62
C PHE A 154 31.31 -2.04 14.55
N ALA A 155 31.82 -2.78 15.53
CA ALA A 155 31.91 -4.26 15.60
C ALA A 155 30.61 -5.06 15.24
N ALA A 156 29.45 -4.43 15.29
CA ALA A 156 28.19 -5.05 14.83
C ALA A 156 28.10 -5.24 13.31
N ASN A 157 28.97 -4.61 12.52
CA ASN A 157 29.00 -4.79 11.06
C ASN A 157 29.80 -6.06 10.67
N ASP A 158 30.79 -6.45 11.46
CA ASP A 158 31.67 -7.57 11.14
C ASP A 158 30.92 -8.90 11.17
N GLU A 159 29.96 -9.06 12.09
CA GLU A 159 29.16 -10.28 12.21
C GLU A 159 28.17 -10.41 11.03
N ARG A 160 27.49 -9.32 10.68
CA ARG A 160 26.60 -9.28 9.51
C ARG A 160 27.37 -9.58 8.22
N GLU A 161 28.56 -8.99 8.07
CA GLU A 161 29.43 -9.23 6.91
C GLU A 161 29.89 -10.69 6.82
N GLN A 162 30.20 -11.32 7.95
CA GLN A 162 30.52 -12.74 7.99
C GLN A 162 29.32 -13.61 7.58
N THR A 163 28.15 -13.28 8.08
CA THR A 163 26.91 -14.02 7.78
C THR A 163 26.53 -13.89 6.30
N ILE A 164 26.63 -12.69 5.73
CA ILE A 164 26.36 -12.49 4.31
C ILE A 164 27.38 -13.22 3.43
N ASN A 165 28.67 -13.16 3.79
CA ASN A 165 29.72 -13.88 3.06
C ASN A 165 29.50 -15.39 3.12
N GLN A 166 29.03 -15.92 4.25
CA GLN A 166 28.67 -17.34 4.36
C GLN A 166 27.48 -17.68 3.45
N LEU A 167 26.42 -16.86 3.45
CA LEU A 167 25.26 -17.05 2.55
C LEU A 167 25.71 -17.07 1.08
N LEU A 168 26.54 -16.11 0.69
CA LEU A 168 27.09 -16.05 -0.67
C LEU A 168 27.92 -17.30 -1.01
N THR A 169 28.72 -17.79 -0.05
CA THR A 169 29.52 -19.01 -0.22
C THR A 169 28.65 -20.25 -0.40
N GLU A 170 27.58 -20.38 0.39
CA GLU A 170 26.65 -21.52 0.26
C GLU A 170 25.91 -21.49 -1.08
N MET A 171 25.48 -20.28 -1.54
CA MET A 171 24.82 -20.14 -2.85
C MET A 171 25.77 -20.39 -4.02
N ASP A 172 27.01 -19.89 -3.92
CA ASP A 172 28.03 -20.13 -4.96
C ASP A 172 28.48 -21.60 -4.99
N GLY A 173 28.40 -22.31 -3.85
CA GLY A 173 28.75 -23.71 -3.67
C GLY A 173 27.71 -24.71 -4.21
N PHE A 174 26.57 -24.24 -4.72
CA PHE A 174 25.61 -25.14 -5.36
C PHE A 174 26.20 -25.72 -6.67
N GLU A 175 26.22 -27.04 -6.74
CA GLU A 175 26.51 -27.75 -7.98
C GLU A 175 25.38 -27.59 -9.01
N ASN A 176 25.63 -27.91 -10.28
CA ASN A 176 24.60 -27.73 -11.32
C ASN A 176 23.39 -28.67 -11.14
N ASP A 177 23.53 -29.72 -10.35
CA ASP A 177 22.52 -30.76 -10.13
C ASP A 177 21.76 -30.57 -8.81
N THR A 178 21.94 -29.41 -8.14
CA THR A 178 21.28 -29.14 -6.87
C THR A 178 19.83 -28.73 -7.10
N GLU A 179 18.89 -29.43 -6.49
CA GLU A 179 17.43 -29.17 -6.58
C GLU A 179 16.94 -28.30 -5.40
N ILE A 180 17.73 -27.28 -5.06
CA ILE A 180 17.41 -26.30 -4.03
C ILE A 180 17.22 -24.94 -4.68
N VAL A 181 16.09 -24.28 -4.39
CA VAL A 181 15.84 -22.91 -4.80
C VAL A 181 15.80 -22.01 -3.56
N VAL A 182 16.57 -20.93 -3.58
CA VAL A 182 16.57 -19.94 -2.50
C VAL A 182 15.70 -18.76 -2.90
N ILE A 183 14.63 -18.50 -2.16
CA ILE A 183 13.77 -17.34 -2.37
C ILE A 183 13.98 -16.37 -1.21
N ALA A 184 14.34 -15.13 -1.49
CA ALA A 184 14.44 -14.11 -0.45
C ALA A 184 13.38 -13.03 -0.66
N ALA A 185 12.94 -12.39 0.43
CA ALA A 185 12.02 -11.26 0.39
C ALA A 185 12.61 -10.03 1.07
N THR A 186 12.37 -8.86 0.48
CA THR A 186 12.74 -7.58 1.08
C THR A 186 11.72 -6.49 0.75
N ASN A 187 11.57 -5.54 1.67
CA ASN A 187 10.81 -4.31 1.44
C ASN A 187 11.71 -3.17 0.91
N ARG A 188 13.04 -3.35 0.93
CA ARG A 188 14.01 -2.30 0.67
C ARG A 188 15.16 -2.77 -0.23
N LEU A 189 14.90 -2.82 -1.52
CA LEU A 189 15.92 -3.21 -2.51
C LEU A 189 17.10 -2.22 -2.56
N ASP A 190 16.86 -0.94 -2.29
CA ASP A 190 17.82 0.17 -2.34
C ASP A 190 19.02 -0.01 -1.41
N ILE A 191 18.82 -0.69 -0.28
CA ILE A 191 19.85 -0.88 0.73
C ILE A 191 20.62 -2.19 0.63
N LEU A 192 20.19 -3.12 -0.23
CA LEU A 192 20.85 -4.42 -0.37
C LEU A 192 22.23 -4.31 -1.02
N ASP A 193 23.17 -5.16 -0.56
CA ASP A 193 24.50 -5.28 -1.15
C ASP A 193 24.41 -5.85 -2.57
N ASP A 194 25.06 -5.18 -3.51
CA ASP A 194 25.07 -5.57 -4.93
C ASP A 194 25.68 -6.96 -5.16
N ALA A 195 26.47 -7.48 -4.21
CA ALA A 195 27.01 -8.82 -4.26
C ALA A 195 25.94 -9.90 -4.22
N LEU A 196 24.80 -9.66 -3.53
CA LEU A 196 23.67 -10.59 -3.51
C LEU A 196 22.95 -10.67 -4.86
N LEU A 197 23.01 -9.59 -5.65
CA LEU A 197 22.27 -9.43 -6.90
C LEU A 197 23.07 -9.89 -8.15
N ARG A 198 24.23 -10.50 -7.95
CA ARG A 198 25.06 -11.01 -9.04
C ARG A 198 24.52 -12.30 -9.62
N PRO A 199 24.71 -12.57 -10.93
CA PRO A 199 24.34 -13.84 -11.56
C PRO A 199 24.86 -15.07 -10.79
N GLY A 200 24.02 -16.08 -10.65
CA GLY A 200 24.30 -17.29 -9.87
C GLY A 200 23.91 -17.22 -8.40
N ARG A 201 23.35 -16.09 -7.94
CA ARG A 201 22.82 -15.86 -6.60
C ARG A 201 21.35 -15.46 -6.70
N PHE A 202 20.95 -14.25 -6.28
CA PHE A 202 19.60 -13.73 -6.54
C PHE A 202 19.56 -13.02 -7.90
N ASP A 203 19.60 -13.80 -8.94
CA ASP A 203 19.63 -13.31 -10.32
C ASP A 203 18.23 -12.97 -10.88
N ARG A 204 17.17 -13.56 -10.31
CA ARG A 204 15.77 -13.20 -10.59
C ARG A 204 15.28 -12.18 -9.59
N LYS A 205 14.86 -11.01 -10.08
CA LYS A 205 14.28 -9.93 -9.24
C LYS A 205 12.83 -9.75 -9.63
N ILE A 206 11.93 -10.16 -8.75
CA ILE A 206 10.49 -10.16 -8.99
C ILE A 206 9.87 -9.07 -8.14
N GLN A 207 9.24 -8.11 -8.80
CA GLN A 207 8.57 -7.01 -8.12
C GLN A 207 7.12 -7.37 -7.82
N VAL A 208 6.80 -7.48 -6.53
CA VAL A 208 5.43 -7.67 -6.06
C VAL A 208 4.82 -6.29 -5.80
N SER A 209 4.07 -5.80 -6.77
CA SER A 209 3.41 -4.51 -6.73
C SER A 209 2.18 -4.51 -5.84
N LEU A 210 1.65 -3.32 -5.52
CA LEU A 210 0.31 -3.22 -4.95
C LEU A 210 -0.72 -3.70 -5.99
N PRO A 211 -1.82 -4.35 -5.54
CA PRO A 211 -2.85 -4.85 -6.45
C PRO A 211 -3.61 -3.69 -7.12
N ASP A 212 -3.96 -3.87 -8.39
CA ASP A 212 -4.90 -3.04 -9.12
C ASP A 212 -6.34 -3.24 -8.61
N VAL A 213 -7.33 -2.59 -9.20
CA VAL A 213 -8.73 -2.71 -8.76
C VAL A 213 -9.23 -4.14 -8.89
N HIS A 214 -8.90 -4.83 -9.97
CA HIS A 214 -9.32 -6.22 -10.18
C HIS A 214 -8.65 -7.14 -9.16
N GLY A 215 -7.36 -7.00 -8.95
CA GLY A 215 -6.62 -7.74 -7.93
C GLY A 215 -7.15 -7.50 -6.52
N ARG A 216 -7.51 -6.25 -6.18
CA ARG A 216 -8.14 -5.95 -4.88
C ARG A 216 -9.49 -6.62 -4.74
N GLU A 217 -10.32 -6.64 -5.79
CA GLU A 217 -11.60 -7.35 -5.78
C GLU A 217 -11.41 -8.85 -5.53
N GLU A 218 -10.46 -9.49 -6.22
CA GLU A 218 -10.16 -10.91 -6.04
C GLU A 218 -9.61 -11.22 -4.63
N ILE A 219 -8.71 -10.38 -4.11
CA ILE A 219 -8.23 -10.50 -2.73
C ILE A 219 -9.38 -10.39 -1.73
N LEU A 220 -10.28 -9.42 -1.91
CA LEU A 220 -11.45 -9.27 -1.05
C LEU A 220 -12.37 -10.50 -1.13
N LYS A 221 -12.55 -11.11 -2.32
CA LYS A 221 -13.28 -12.36 -2.49
C LYS A 221 -12.65 -13.51 -1.71
N VAL A 222 -11.32 -13.64 -1.75
CA VAL A 222 -10.61 -14.65 -0.97
C VAL A 222 -10.85 -14.46 0.53
N HIS A 223 -10.69 -13.24 1.05
CA HIS A 223 -10.87 -12.95 2.47
C HIS A 223 -12.33 -12.91 2.93
N SER A 224 -13.29 -12.98 2.01
CA SER A 224 -14.73 -13.07 2.32
C SER A 224 -15.27 -14.50 2.34
N LYS A 225 -14.53 -15.51 1.83
CA LYS A 225 -15.00 -16.91 1.72
C LYS A 225 -15.53 -17.48 3.04
N ASP A 226 -14.87 -17.19 4.15
CA ASP A 226 -15.21 -17.70 5.49
C ASP A 226 -16.06 -16.72 6.31
N LYS A 227 -16.63 -15.69 5.69
CA LYS A 227 -17.39 -14.64 6.35
C LYS A 227 -18.82 -14.55 5.80
N LEU A 228 -19.74 -14.13 6.64
CA LEU A 228 -21.13 -13.91 6.23
C LEU A 228 -21.25 -12.50 5.63
N VAL A 229 -21.16 -12.40 4.33
CA VAL A 229 -21.29 -11.14 3.59
C VAL A 229 -22.72 -10.96 3.09
N GLY A 230 -23.33 -9.83 3.40
CA GLY A 230 -24.68 -9.48 2.97
C GLY A 230 -24.75 -9.24 1.45
N VAL A 231 -25.96 -9.42 0.90
CA VAL A 231 -26.20 -9.24 -0.56
C VAL A 231 -26.11 -7.78 -1.01
N ASP A 232 -26.15 -6.85 -0.07
CA ASP A 232 -26.03 -5.41 -0.25
C ASP A 232 -24.58 -4.93 -0.35
N VAL A 233 -23.59 -5.82 -0.11
CA VAL A 233 -22.16 -5.47 -0.14
C VAL A 233 -21.59 -5.69 -1.53
N SER A 234 -21.11 -4.63 -2.15
CA SER A 234 -20.35 -4.68 -3.40
C SER A 234 -18.85 -4.71 -3.11
N LEU A 235 -18.21 -5.88 -3.26
CA LEU A 235 -16.76 -6.01 -3.11
C LEU A 235 -16.00 -5.22 -4.18
N ARG A 236 -16.59 -5.04 -5.37
CA ARG A 236 -16.03 -4.24 -6.44
C ARG A 236 -15.96 -2.77 -6.08
N ASP A 237 -17.01 -2.23 -5.45
CA ASP A 237 -17.01 -0.83 -5.03
C ASP A 237 -16.04 -0.60 -3.86
N LEU A 238 -15.94 -1.58 -2.94
CA LEU A 238 -14.91 -1.56 -1.90
C LEU A 238 -13.49 -1.61 -2.50
N ALA A 239 -13.27 -2.42 -3.54
CA ALA A 239 -12.00 -2.48 -4.25
C ALA A 239 -11.62 -1.14 -4.90
N LYS A 240 -12.57 -0.41 -5.48
CA LYS A 240 -12.35 0.94 -6.01
C LYS A 240 -11.95 1.93 -4.91
N GLN A 241 -12.62 1.87 -3.75
CA GLN A 241 -12.37 2.78 -2.63
C GLN A 241 -11.01 2.55 -1.95
N THR A 242 -10.52 1.30 -1.95
CA THR A 242 -9.29 0.88 -1.28
C THR A 242 -8.04 1.04 -2.15
N THR A 243 -7.99 2.06 -3.00
CA THR A 243 -6.81 2.35 -3.83
C THR A 243 -5.56 2.53 -2.96
N GLY A 244 -4.48 1.83 -3.35
CA GLY A 244 -3.22 1.86 -2.61
C GLY A 244 -3.14 0.90 -1.41
N PHE A 245 -4.19 0.14 -1.11
CA PHE A 245 -4.17 -0.87 -0.06
C PHE A 245 -3.41 -2.12 -0.53
N SER A 246 -2.64 -2.67 0.40
CA SER A 246 -1.99 -3.97 0.23
C SER A 246 -2.97 -5.12 0.52
N GLY A 247 -2.59 -6.36 0.17
CA GLY A 247 -3.39 -7.54 0.52
C GLY A 247 -3.63 -7.68 2.02
N ALA A 248 -2.66 -7.33 2.85
CA ALA A 248 -2.80 -7.34 4.30
C ALA A 248 -3.79 -6.28 4.81
N ASP A 249 -3.80 -5.09 4.20
CA ASP A 249 -4.77 -4.04 4.56
C ASP A 249 -6.20 -4.48 4.22
N LEU A 250 -6.40 -5.09 3.04
CA LEU A 250 -7.70 -5.62 2.61
C LEU A 250 -8.19 -6.76 3.52
N ALA A 251 -7.28 -7.66 3.91
CA ALA A 251 -7.58 -8.71 4.89
C ALA A 251 -8.01 -8.11 6.24
N ASN A 252 -7.33 -7.06 6.70
CA ASN A 252 -7.67 -6.34 7.91
C ASN A 252 -9.05 -5.67 7.82
N VAL A 253 -9.37 -5.02 6.68
CA VAL A 253 -10.71 -4.44 6.44
C VAL A 253 -11.80 -5.50 6.63
N MET A 254 -11.68 -6.65 5.96
CA MET A 254 -12.67 -7.72 6.03
C MET A 254 -12.77 -8.34 7.44
N ASN A 255 -11.66 -8.44 8.15
CA ASN A 255 -11.64 -8.92 9.52
C ASN A 255 -12.32 -7.94 10.48
N GLU A 256 -12.00 -6.64 10.39
CA GLU A 256 -12.66 -5.59 11.20
C GLU A 256 -14.17 -5.51 10.90
N CYS A 257 -14.59 -5.71 9.64
CA CYS A 257 -16.01 -5.81 9.28
C CYS A 257 -16.69 -6.98 9.99
N ALA A 258 -16.07 -8.15 10.01
CA ALA A 258 -16.63 -9.32 10.69
C ALA A 258 -16.72 -9.09 12.21
N ILE A 259 -15.67 -8.55 12.84
CA ILE A 259 -15.69 -8.20 14.28
C ILE A 259 -16.81 -7.19 14.56
N ARG A 260 -16.97 -6.20 13.70
CA ARG A 260 -18.00 -5.16 13.86
C ARG A 260 -19.41 -5.73 13.72
N ALA A 261 -19.64 -6.62 12.76
CA ALA A 261 -20.91 -7.28 12.53
C ALA A 261 -21.39 -8.07 13.78
N VAL A 262 -20.47 -8.79 14.43
CA VAL A 262 -20.76 -9.50 15.68
C VAL A 262 -21.06 -8.52 16.82
N ARG A 263 -20.27 -7.47 16.96
CA ARG A 263 -20.41 -6.47 18.03
C ARG A 263 -21.74 -5.71 17.94
N ASP A 264 -22.20 -5.41 16.74
CA ASP A 264 -23.46 -4.67 16.51
C ASP A 264 -24.72 -5.55 16.57
N GLY A 265 -24.57 -6.85 16.92
CA GLY A 265 -25.69 -7.79 17.09
C GLY A 265 -26.39 -8.17 15.80
N LYS A 266 -25.72 -8.06 14.65
CA LYS A 266 -26.23 -8.40 13.32
C LYS A 266 -25.95 -9.87 12.93
N ASP A 267 -25.93 -10.79 13.88
CA ASP A 267 -25.68 -12.22 13.68
C ASP A 267 -24.41 -12.54 12.86
N GLY A 268 -23.43 -11.62 12.89
CA GLY A 268 -22.17 -11.73 12.14
C GLY A 268 -22.29 -11.40 10.66
N ILE A 269 -23.42 -10.91 10.17
CA ILE A 269 -23.62 -10.54 8.76
C ILE A 269 -22.98 -9.15 8.51
N ILE A 270 -22.05 -9.11 7.59
CA ILE A 270 -21.40 -7.87 7.12
C ILE A 270 -22.35 -7.18 6.15
N THR A 271 -22.80 -5.97 6.50
CA THR A 271 -23.66 -5.13 5.64
C THR A 271 -22.85 -3.98 5.03
N SER A 272 -23.39 -3.31 4.00
CA SER A 272 -22.76 -2.15 3.37
C SER A 272 -22.43 -1.03 4.36
N ASP A 273 -23.31 -0.76 5.34
CA ASP A 273 -23.08 0.24 6.39
C ASP A 273 -21.87 -0.11 7.27
N ILE A 274 -21.69 -1.40 7.60
CA ILE A 274 -20.54 -1.86 8.38
C ILE A 274 -19.25 -1.69 7.58
N VAL A 275 -19.26 -2.04 6.31
CA VAL A 275 -18.10 -1.88 5.42
C VAL A 275 -17.69 -0.42 5.36
N GLU A 276 -18.64 0.48 5.16
CA GLU A 276 -18.41 1.91 5.08
C GLU A 276 -17.85 2.48 6.41
N ASP A 277 -18.45 2.10 7.57
CA ASP A 277 -17.97 2.57 8.87
C ASP A 277 -16.56 2.07 9.19
N VAL A 278 -16.27 0.81 8.86
CA VAL A 278 -14.94 0.20 9.04
C VAL A 278 -13.91 0.83 8.11
N TYR A 279 -14.23 1.00 6.84
CA TYR A 279 -13.36 1.68 5.89
C TYR A 279 -12.96 3.08 6.37
N GLN A 280 -13.96 3.89 6.77
CA GLN A 280 -13.73 5.22 7.31
C GLN A 280 -12.89 5.19 8.60
N ARG A 281 -13.08 4.17 9.45
CA ARG A 281 -12.31 4.00 10.68
C ARG A 281 -10.84 3.69 10.38
N ILE A 282 -10.55 2.92 9.35
CA ILE A 282 -9.18 2.54 8.97
C ILE A 282 -8.46 3.73 8.32
N VAL A 283 -9.14 4.44 7.42
CA VAL A 283 -8.52 5.54 6.65
C VAL A 283 -8.35 6.80 7.49
N VAL A 284 -9.35 7.17 8.28
CA VAL A 284 -9.39 8.47 8.99
C VAL A 284 -9.26 8.31 10.50
N GLY A 285 -9.53 7.12 11.01
CA GLY A 285 -9.51 6.85 12.45
C GLY A 285 -10.90 6.64 13.07
N ALA A 286 -10.92 6.25 14.34
CA ALA A 286 -12.16 6.00 15.08
C ALA A 286 -12.97 7.30 15.25
N LYS A 287 -14.31 7.16 15.29
CA LYS A 287 -15.20 8.26 15.65
C LYS A 287 -14.79 8.85 17.00
N GLY A 288 -14.51 10.13 17.03
CA GLY A 288 -14.18 10.84 18.28
C GLY A 288 -15.40 10.89 19.22
N SER A 289 -15.17 10.69 20.50
CA SER A 289 -16.23 10.83 21.52
C SER A 289 -16.57 12.29 21.85
N ARG A 290 -15.82 13.25 21.28
CA ARG A 290 -16.03 14.68 21.56
C ARG A 290 -17.07 15.23 20.60
N SER A 291 -18.24 15.59 21.14
CA SER A 291 -19.21 16.40 20.42
C SER A 291 -18.60 17.78 20.13
N VAL A 292 -18.48 18.12 18.87
CA VAL A 292 -18.09 19.47 18.42
C VAL A 292 -19.34 20.32 18.42
N SER A 293 -19.41 21.35 19.25
CA SER A 293 -20.59 22.19 19.38
C SER A 293 -20.31 23.66 19.04
N GLY A 294 -21.36 24.39 18.67
CA GLY A 294 -21.33 25.84 18.47
C GLY A 294 -20.37 26.32 17.38
N ALA A 295 -19.61 27.37 17.69
CA ALA A 295 -18.74 28.06 16.72
C ALA A 295 -17.66 27.13 16.10
N ARG A 296 -17.21 26.11 16.83
CA ARG A 296 -16.23 25.14 16.30
C ARG A 296 -16.87 24.24 15.22
N LYS A 297 -18.12 23.80 15.41
CA LYS A 297 -18.84 22.99 14.41
C LYS A 297 -19.00 23.77 13.10
N SER A 298 -19.36 25.07 13.19
CA SER A 298 -19.49 25.93 12.02
C SER A 298 -18.16 26.12 11.29
N ARG A 299 -17.03 26.27 11.99
CA ARG A 299 -15.70 26.41 11.36
C ARG A 299 -15.31 25.16 10.60
N VAL A 300 -15.46 23.99 11.21
CA VAL A 300 -15.20 22.71 10.56
C VAL A 300 -16.10 22.55 9.31
N ALA A 301 -17.38 22.90 9.43
CA ALA A 301 -18.32 22.82 8.30
C ALA A 301 -17.90 23.73 7.12
N TYR A 302 -17.41 24.93 7.37
CA TYR A 302 -16.87 25.78 6.31
C TYR A 302 -15.58 25.22 5.71
N HIS A 303 -14.71 24.65 6.53
CA HIS A 303 -13.46 24.04 6.09
C HIS A 303 -13.73 22.88 5.13
N GLU A 304 -14.56 21.91 5.55
CA GLU A 304 -14.93 20.76 4.72
C GLU A 304 -15.74 21.17 3.46
N ALA A 305 -16.63 22.15 3.60
CA ALA A 305 -17.34 22.68 2.45
C ALA A 305 -16.40 23.34 1.42
N GLY A 306 -15.31 23.96 1.89
CA GLY A 306 -14.27 24.52 1.02
C GLY A 306 -13.59 23.43 0.18
N HIS A 307 -13.14 22.35 0.81
CA HIS A 307 -12.57 21.19 0.11
C HIS A 307 -13.54 20.59 -0.90
N ALA A 308 -14.80 20.39 -0.49
CA ALA A 308 -15.83 19.78 -1.33
C ALA A 308 -16.14 20.61 -2.57
N ILE A 309 -16.37 21.92 -2.41
CA ILE A 309 -16.68 22.80 -3.54
C ILE A 309 -15.53 22.87 -4.53
N ILE A 310 -14.29 23.06 -4.05
CA ILE A 310 -13.14 23.07 -4.94
C ILE A 310 -12.98 21.71 -5.61
N GLY A 311 -13.16 20.59 -4.89
CA GLY A 311 -13.09 19.24 -5.46
C GLY A 311 -14.08 19.03 -6.62
N VAL A 312 -15.32 19.47 -6.46
CA VAL A 312 -16.34 19.39 -7.54
C VAL A 312 -15.98 20.27 -8.74
N LEU A 313 -15.35 21.42 -8.51
CA LEU A 313 -14.98 22.36 -9.58
C LEU A 313 -13.73 21.93 -10.36
N MET A 314 -12.88 21.05 -9.78
CA MET A 314 -11.67 20.55 -10.44
C MET A 314 -11.98 19.33 -11.33
N GLN A 315 -11.98 19.55 -12.66
CA GLN A 315 -12.33 18.50 -13.64
C GLN A 315 -11.36 17.33 -13.70
N GLU A 316 -10.08 17.60 -13.43
CA GLU A 316 -9.00 16.59 -13.47
C GLU A 316 -8.68 15.98 -12.10
N TYR A 317 -9.56 16.17 -11.11
CA TYR A 317 -9.38 15.63 -9.76
C TYR A 317 -10.42 14.56 -9.44
N ASP A 318 -10.18 13.85 -8.34
CA ASP A 318 -11.03 12.78 -7.85
C ASP A 318 -12.44 13.25 -7.49
N GLU A 319 -13.41 12.35 -7.61
CA GLU A 319 -14.80 12.68 -7.31
C GLU A 319 -15.04 12.84 -5.81
N VAL A 320 -15.79 13.88 -5.44
CA VAL A 320 -16.27 14.06 -4.07
C VAL A 320 -17.34 13.00 -3.79
N ARG A 321 -17.04 12.06 -2.90
CA ARG A 321 -17.98 11.01 -2.54
C ARG A 321 -18.85 11.38 -1.34
N LYS A 322 -18.25 12.01 -0.33
CA LYS A 322 -18.90 12.28 0.94
C LYS A 322 -18.19 13.40 1.69
N VAL A 323 -18.94 14.21 2.40
CA VAL A 323 -18.42 15.25 3.28
C VAL A 323 -18.94 15.00 4.69
N SER A 324 -18.07 14.99 5.70
CA SER A 324 -18.44 14.72 7.08
C SER A 324 -17.77 15.69 8.04
N ILE A 325 -18.55 16.24 8.94
CA ILE A 325 -18.05 17.09 10.04
C ILE A 325 -18.00 16.37 11.39
N LEU A 326 -18.17 15.04 11.36
CA LEU A 326 -17.96 14.21 12.54
C LEU A 326 -16.46 14.05 12.80
N PRO A 327 -15.99 14.37 14.00
CA PRO A 327 -14.57 14.23 14.30
C PRO A 327 -14.15 12.75 14.27
N ARG A 328 -12.99 12.50 13.61
CA ARG A 328 -12.36 11.18 13.54
C ARG A 328 -10.86 11.31 13.78
N GLY A 329 -10.33 10.55 14.73
CA GLY A 329 -8.93 10.69 15.14
C GLY A 329 -8.60 12.12 15.53
N ASP A 330 -7.62 12.73 14.88
CA ASP A 330 -7.21 14.12 15.10
C ASP A 330 -7.96 15.11 14.19
N ALA A 331 -8.66 14.62 13.15
CA ALA A 331 -9.41 15.45 12.23
C ALA A 331 -10.74 15.91 12.81
N GLY A 332 -11.09 17.18 12.61
CA GLY A 332 -12.36 17.77 13.01
C GLY A 332 -13.51 17.38 12.10
N GLY A 333 -13.25 17.17 10.82
CA GLY A 333 -14.12 16.69 9.75
C GLY A 333 -13.26 16.05 8.66
N VAL A 334 -13.88 15.54 7.61
CA VAL A 334 -13.20 14.92 6.46
C VAL A 334 -14.06 14.98 5.22
N THR A 335 -13.46 15.39 4.12
CA THR A 335 -14.01 15.27 2.77
C THR A 335 -13.38 14.07 2.07
N TYR A 336 -14.20 13.13 1.67
CA TYR A 336 -13.77 11.90 1.01
C TYR A 336 -13.80 12.06 -0.51
N PHE A 337 -12.69 11.69 -1.14
CA PHE A 337 -12.54 11.66 -2.58
C PHE A 337 -12.38 10.23 -3.05
N GLN A 338 -12.99 9.89 -4.18
CA GLN A 338 -12.85 8.60 -4.84
C GLN A 338 -11.97 8.79 -6.08
N PRO A 339 -10.83 8.07 -6.18
CA PRO A 339 -10.00 8.13 -7.38
C PRO A 339 -10.81 7.78 -8.64
N SER A 340 -10.72 8.63 -9.64
CA SER A 340 -11.46 8.49 -10.91
C SER A 340 -10.79 7.52 -11.89
N THR A 341 -9.49 7.21 -11.68
CA THR A 341 -8.71 6.34 -12.57
C THR A 341 -8.01 5.24 -11.78
N ASP A 342 -7.89 4.06 -12.42
CA ASP A 342 -7.14 2.92 -11.91
C ASP A 342 -5.61 3.09 -12.09
N ASP A 343 -5.18 4.15 -12.80
CA ASP A 343 -3.77 4.46 -13.10
C ASP A 343 -3.07 5.08 -11.89
N VAL A 344 -2.73 4.24 -10.92
CA VAL A 344 -1.92 4.65 -9.78
C VAL A 344 -0.49 4.92 -10.24
N GLY A 345 -0.07 6.20 -10.17
CA GLY A 345 1.33 6.59 -10.36
C GLY A 345 1.65 7.40 -11.61
N MET A 346 0.70 7.60 -12.53
CA MET A 346 0.87 8.52 -13.68
C MET A 346 -0.05 9.73 -13.54
N TYR A 347 0.38 10.71 -12.76
CA TYR A 347 -0.38 11.94 -12.54
C TYR A 347 0.01 13.03 -13.51
N THR A 348 -0.98 13.70 -14.11
CA THR A 348 -0.75 14.88 -14.94
C THR A 348 -0.41 16.11 -14.07
N LYS A 349 0.21 17.14 -14.68
CA LYS A 349 0.46 18.41 -13.98
C LYS A 349 -0.86 19.03 -13.50
N ASP A 350 -1.90 18.96 -14.29
CA ASP A 350 -3.22 19.51 -13.97
C ASP A 350 -3.88 18.78 -12.81
N TYR A 351 -3.72 17.43 -12.73
CA TYR A 351 -4.19 16.66 -11.58
C TYR A 351 -3.49 17.10 -10.29
N LEU A 352 -2.13 17.22 -10.29
CA LEU A 352 -1.36 17.62 -9.11
C LEU A 352 -1.70 19.06 -8.68
N LEU A 353 -1.86 19.99 -9.63
CA LEU A 353 -2.32 21.36 -9.31
C LEU A 353 -3.74 21.36 -8.74
N SER A 354 -4.63 20.51 -9.25
CA SER A 354 -5.98 20.35 -8.72
C SER A 354 -5.95 19.80 -7.29
N GLN A 355 -5.08 18.85 -7.01
CA GLN A 355 -4.87 18.30 -5.66
C GLN A 355 -4.41 19.38 -4.68
N ILE A 356 -3.46 20.25 -5.08
CA ILE A 356 -3.01 21.41 -4.29
C ILE A 356 -4.19 22.35 -4.04
N LYS A 357 -4.98 22.70 -5.07
CA LYS A 357 -6.15 23.60 -4.95
C LYS A 357 -7.20 23.04 -3.99
N VAL A 358 -7.49 21.76 -4.08
CA VAL A 358 -8.45 21.09 -3.18
C VAL A 358 -7.94 21.14 -1.73
N ALA A 359 -6.67 20.81 -1.50
CA ALA A 359 -6.08 20.88 -0.16
C ALA A 359 -6.11 22.32 0.43
N LEU A 360 -5.96 23.34 -0.39
CA LEU A 360 -6.05 24.75 0.05
C LEU A 360 -7.48 25.22 0.29
N GLY A 361 -8.50 24.50 -0.20
CA GLY A 361 -9.92 24.86 -0.15
C GLY A 361 -10.44 25.13 1.25
N GLY A 362 -10.08 24.29 2.23
CA GLY A 362 -10.52 24.45 3.61
C GLY A 362 -10.04 25.74 4.26
N HIS A 363 -8.74 26.02 4.15
CA HIS A 363 -8.16 27.25 4.69
C HIS A 363 -8.70 28.51 4.01
N ALA A 364 -8.84 28.48 2.68
CA ALA A 364 -9.38 29.61 1.92
C ALA A 364 -10.84 29.91 2.30
N ALA A 365 -11.66 28.88 2.55
CA ALA A 365 -13.03 29.04 3.04
C ALA A 365 -13.06 29.71 4.42
N GLU A 366 -12.20 29.28 5.35
CA GLU A 366 -12.08 29.93 6.66
C GLU A 366 -11.67 31.41 6.53
N GLU A 367 -10.67 31.72 5.67
CA GLU A 367 -10.21 33.10 5.48
C GLU A 367 -11.28 34.01 4.88
N ILE A 368 -12.06 33.53 3.89
CA ILE A 368 -13.13 34.31 3.26
C ILE A 368 -14.25 34.62 4.26
N VAL A 369 -14.56 33.71 5.17
CA VAL A 369 -15.69 33.85 6.09
C VAL A 369 -15.32 34.62 7.34
N TYR A 370 -14.20 34.29 7.95
CA TYR A 370 -13.78 34.82 9.26
C TYR A 370 -12.72 35.91 9.18
N GLY A 371 -12.08 36.06 8.03
CA GLY A 371 -10.95 36.97 7.83
C GLY A 371 -9.62 36.37 8.23
N ARG A 372 -8.54 36.93 7.71
CA ARG A 372 -7.16 36.41 7.81
C ARG A 372 -6.67 36.23 9.26
N GLU A 373 -7.11 37.11 10.17
CA GLU A 373 -6.70 37.07 11.58
C GLU A 373 -7.38 35.96 12.39
N HIS A 374 -8.41 35.30 11.81
CA HIS A 374 -9.26 34.36 12.54
C HIS A 374 -9.27 32.95 11.95
N VAL A 375 -8.37 32.65 11.02
CA VAL A 375 -8.15 31.28 10.52
C VAL A 375 -7.59 30.37 11.60
N THR A 376 -7.85 29.06 11.48
CA THR A 376 -7.43 28.11 12.49
C THR A 376 -6.19 27.32 12.06
N THR A 377 -5.61 26.57 13.00
CA THR A 377 -4.50 25.64 12.73
C THR A 377 -4.98 24.32 12.12
N GLY A 378 -6.27 24.20 11.81
CA GLY A 378 -6.88 22.98 11.26
C GLY A 378 -6.26 22.54 9.93
N ALA A 379 -5.83 23.48 9.11
CA ALA A 379 -5.23 23.23 7.80
C ALA A 379 -3.74 22.83 7.83
N SER A 380 -3.17 22.48 8.98
CA SER A 380 -1.72 22.17 9.06
C SER A 380 -1.33 20.93 8.23
N SER A 381 -2.18 19.89 8.17
CA SER A 381 -1.99 18.71 7.33
C SER A 381 -2.10 19.04 5.85
N ASP A 382 -3.05 19.91 5.49
CA ASP A 382 -3.29 20.33 4.11
C ASP A 382 -2.10 21.11 3.56
N PHE A 383 -1.52 21.99 4.38
CA PHE A 383 -0.30 22.71 4.01
C PHE A 383 0.91 21.78 3.85
N GLN A 384 1.05 20.76 4.71
CA GLN A 384 2.12 19.78 4.56
C GLN A 384 1.96 18.98 3.27
N GLN A 385 0.74 18.55 2.95
CA GLN A 385 0.44 17.86 1.71
C GLN A 385 0.73 18.75 0.49
N THR A 386 0.22 19.99 0.49
CA THR A 386 0.45 20.98 -0.55
C THR A 386 1.94 21.21 -0.82
N PHE A 387 2.73 21.40 0.24
CA PHE A 387 4.16 21.57 0.13
C PHE A 387 4.86 20.35 -0.46
N ASN A 388 4.50 19.14 -0.01
CA ASN A 388 5.10 17.92 -0.51
C ASN A 388 4.83 17.73 -2.01
N ILE A 389 3.59 17.93 -2.45
CA ILE A 389 3.20 17.82 -3.87
C ILE A 389 3.97 18.84 -4.72
N ALA A 390 3.94 20.11 -4.33
CA ALA A 390 4.64 21.18 -5.06
C ALA A 390 6.15 20.90 -5.13
N ARG A 391 6.74 20.41 -4.05
CA ARG A 391 8.15 20.01 -4.01
C ARG A 391 8.45 18.87 -4.98
N GLU A 392 7.64 17.82 -4.99
CA GLU A 392 7.82 16.70 -5.91
C GLU A 392 7.64 17.12 -7.37
N MET A 393 6.71 18.01 -7.68
CA MET A 393 6.54 18.58 -9.02
C MET A 393 7.82 19.26 -9.50
N VAL A 394 8.45 20.04 -8.63
CA VAL A 394 9.67 20.81 -8.95
C VAL A 394 10.92 19.94 -8.97
N THR A 395 11.10 19.05 -7.96
CA THR A 395 12.37 18.34 -7.77
C THR A 395 12.41 16.97 -8.46
N THR A 396 11.28 16.27 -8.54
CA THR A 396 11.23 14.85 -8.93
C THR A 396 10.62 14.65 -10.32
N TYR A 397 9.50 15.33 -10.60
CA TYR A 397 8.74 15.09 -11.83
C TYR A 397 9.17 15.98 -13.01
N GLY A 398 10.09 16.94 -12.79
CA GLY A 398 10.58 17.84 -13.82
C GLY A 398 9.48 18.72 -14.42
N MET A 399 8.47 19.09 -13.63
CA MET A 399 7.32 19.92 -14.04
C MET A 399 7.58 21.42 -13.83
N SER A 400 8.80 21.79 -13.42
CA SER A 400 9.25 23.17 -13.27
C SER A 400 9.56 23.80 -14.64
N GLU A 401 9.25 25.09 -14.78
CA GLU A 401 9.63 25.90 -15.94
C GLU A 401 11.00 26.56 -15.72
N THR A 402 11.31 26.96 -14.49
CA THR A 402 12.53 27.68 -14.13
C THR A 402 13.74 26.73 -14.02
N ILE A 403 13.56 25.58 -13.39
CA ILE A 403 14.61 24.58 -13.16
C ILE A 403 14.74 23.65 -14.35
N GLY A 404 13.65 23.43 -15.09
CA GLY A 404 13.61 22.55 -16.24
C GLY A 404 13.29 21.08 -15.89
N LYS A 405 13.48 20.21 -16.90
CA LYS A 405 13.10 18.80 -16.83
C LYS A 405 14.22 17.97 -16.25
N MET A 406 14.44 18.06 -14.95
CA MET A 406 15.50 17.36 -14.23
C MET A 406 14.95 16.70 -12.98
N ASN A 407 15.50 15.55 -12.61
CA ASN A 407 15.33 14.96 -11.29
C ASN A 407 16.50 15.43 -10.41
N ILE A 408 16.18 16.12 -9.33
CA ILE A 408 17.16 16.78 -8.48
C ILE A 408 17.31 16.02 -7.16
N ASN A 409 18.56 15.62 -6.87
CA ASN A 409 18.87 15.08 -5.55
C ASN A 409 19.05 16.24 -4.56
N PRO A 410 18.20 16.36 -3.52
CA PRO A 410 18.28 17.45 -2.54
C PRO A 410 19.63 17.56 -1.83
N ASP A 411 20.38 16.46 -1.69
CA ASP A 411 21.66 16.40 -0.99
C ASP A 411 22.85 16.91 -1.83
N LEU A 412 22.64 17.12 -3.13
CA LEU A 412 23.72 17.45 -4.10
C LEU A 412 23.49 18.78 -4.84
N ILE A 413 22.66 19.68 -4.29
CA ILE A 413 22.32 20.95 -4.93
C ILE A 413 23.13 22.13 -4.40
N SER A 414 23.36 23.13 -5.25
CA SER A 414 23.93 24.39 -4.83
C SER A 414 22.92 25.24 -4.03
N PRO A 415 23.39 26.13 -3.11
CA PRO A 415 22.45 27.02 -2.40
C PRO A 415 21.62 27.91 -3.32
N VAL A 416 22.13 28.24 -4.50
CA VAL A 416 21.40 29.01 -5.52
C VAL A 416 20.24 28.22 -6.10
N THR A 417 20.49 26.96 -6.44
CA THR A 417 19.44 26.06 -6.95
C THR A 417 18.39 25.80 -5.87
N ALA A 418 18.79 25.59 -4.62
CA ALA A 418 17.87 25.41 -3.50
C ALA A 418 16.92 26.61 -3.35
N ASN A 419 17.47 27.83 -3.42
CA ASN A 419 16.67 29.06 -3.34
C ASN A 419 15.66 29.17 -4.52
N HIS A 420 16.04 28.78 -5.73
CA HIS A 420 15.12 28.78 -6.88
C HIS A 420 14.01 27.76 -6.69
N ILE A 421 14.30 26.57 -6.13
CA ILE A 421 13.28 25.56 -5.79
C ILE A 421 12.29 26.12 -4.78
N ASP A 422 12.77 26.76 -3.72
CA ASP A 422 11.92 27.32 -2.67
C ASP A 422 10.99 28.44 -3.23
N ILE A 423 11.52 29.31 -4.09
CA ILE A 423 10.72 30.36 -4.75
C ILE A 423 9.64 29.75 -5.63
N GLU A 424 9.98 28.76 -6.45
CA GLU A 424 9.03 28.14 -7.36
C GLU A 424 7.95 27.35 -6.64
N ILE A 425 8.28 26.63 -5.55
CA ILE A 425 7.30 25.97 -4.68
C ILE A 425 6.33 27.00 -4.11
N HIS A 426 6.85 28.13 -3.58
CA HIS A 426 6.05 29.22 -3.06
C HIS A 426 5.10 29.78 -4.13
N ASP A 427 5.60 30.06 -5.33
CA ASP A 427 4.81 30.64 -6.42
C ASP A 427 3.71 29.68 -6.90
N ILE A 428 3.97 28.38 -6.99
CA ILE A 428 2.95 27.35 -7.31
C ILE A 428 1.82 27.40 -6.27
N VAL A 429 2.17 27.39 -4.99
CA VAL A 429 1.18 27.35 -3.89
C VAL A 429 0.35 28.65 -3.85
N GLU A 430 1.00 29.83 -3.94
CA GLU A 430 0.32 31.12 -3.89
C GLU A 430 -0.58 31.36 -5.10
N ASN A 431 -0.17 30.94 -6.29
CA ASN A 431 -1.01 31.00 -7.48
C ASN A 431 -2.26 30.11 -7.32
N CYS A 432 -2.08 28.86 -6.88
CA CYS A 432 -3.21 27.98 -6.59
C CYS A 432 -4.14 28.57 -5.51
N TYR A 433 -3.56 29.17 -4.45
CA TYR A 433 -4.34 29.77 -3.37
C TYR A 433 -5.18 30.96 -3.84
N THR A 434 -4.62 31.79 -4.70
CA THR A 434 -5.33 32.94 -5.29
C THR A 434 -6.51 32.49 -6.14
N GLU A 435 -6.30 31.49 -7.01
CA GLU A 435 -7.37 30.91 -7.83
C GLU A 435 -8.49 30.30 -6.98
N VAL A 436 -8.11 29.55 -5.91
CA VAL A 436 -9.08 28.95 -4.96
C VAL A 436 -9.94 30.03 -4.29
N LYS A 437 -9.33 31.12 -3.85
CA LYS A 437 -10.08 32.25 -3.25
C LYS A 437 -11.05 32.90 -4.24
N GLU A 438 -10.66 33.07 -5.47
CA GLU A 438 -11.52 33.62 -6.51
C GLU A 438 -12.71 32.69 -6.77
N LEU A 439 -12.47 31.38 -6.90
CA LEU A 439 -13.52 30.39 -7.06
C LEU A 439 -14.47 30.38 -5.87
N LEU A 440 -13.99 30.27 -4.64
CA LEU A 440 -14.85 30.24 -3.45
C LEU A 440 -15.63 31.55 -3.26
N ASN A 441 -15.09 32.72 -3.63
CA ASN A 441 -15.83 33.96 -3.61
C ASN A 441 -16.98 33.96 -4.64
N THR A 442 -16.76 33.39 -5.82
CA THR A 442 -17.79 33.23 -6.85
C THR A 442 -18.91 32.32 -6.37
N TYR A 443 -18.56 31.22 -5.68
CA TYR A 443 -19.53 30.25 -5.17
C TYR A 443 -19.87 30.46 -3.68
N ARG A 444 -19.69 31.65 -3.14
CA ARG A 444 -19.89 31.98 -1.72
C ARG A 444 -21.27 31.58 -1.19
N VAL A 445 -22.32 31.81 -1.94
CA VAL A 445 -23.71 31.45 -1.56
C VAL A 445 -23.82 29.92 -1.39
N LYS A 446 -23.12 29.14 -2.24
CA LYS A 446 -23.13 27.69 -2.15
C LYS A 446 -22.29 27.19 -0.96
N LEU A 447 -21.19 27.86 -0.66
CA LEU A 447 -20.40 27.62 0.51
C LEU A 447 -21.21 27.75 1.80
N GLU A 448 -22.00 28.80 1.91
CA GLU A 448 -22.89 29.02 3.05
C GLU A 448 -24.01 27.97 3.13
N HIS A 449 -24.61 27.61 1.99
CA HIS A 449 -25.66 26.62 1.92
C HIS A 449 -25.13 25.20 2.28
N LEU A 450 -24.00 24.78 1.73
CA LEU A 450 -23.39 23.48 2.05
C LEU A 450 -23.02 23.40 3.54
N LYS A 451 -22.47 24.48 4.12
CA LYS A 451 -22.20 24.58 5.55
C LYS A 451 -23.47 24.37 6.38
N ASP A 452 -24.62 24.98 5.98
CA ASP A 452 -25.87 24.81 6.72
C ASP A 452 -26.36 23.35 6.69
N ILE A 453 -26.32 22.71 5.51
CA ILE A 453 -26.64 21.28 5.37
C ILE A 453 -25.70 20.41 6.24
N LEU A 454 -24.39 20.69 6.23
CA LEU A 454 -23.42 19.95 7.04
C LEU A 454 -23.65 20.14 8.56
N ILE A 455 -24.15 21.27 8.99
CA ILE A 455 -24.49 21.49 10.41
C ILE A 455 -25.72 20.66 10.80
N GLU A 456 -26.70 20.52 9.91
CA GLU A 456 -27.94 19.79 10.16
C GLU A 456 -27.74 18.27 10.06
N GLU A 457 -27.15 17.80 8.98
CA GLU A 457 -27.05 16.36 8.66
C GLU A 457 -25.74 15.71 9.14
N GLU A 458 -24.71 16.51 9.47
CA GLU A 458 -23.36 16.10 9.88
C GLU A 458 -22.57 15.28 8.83
N ILE A 459 -23.26 14.64 7.92
CA ILE A 459 -22.71 13.85 6.79
C ILE A 459 -23.54 14.13 5.55
N VAL A 460 -22.90 14.52 4.45
CA VAL A 460 -23.54 14.82 3.18
C VAL A 460 -22.92 13.95 2.08
N ASP A 461 -23.76 13.36 1.25
CA ASP A 461 -23.30 12.61 0.07
C ASP A 461 -22.76 13.57 -1.01
N GLY A 462 -21.75 13.12 -1.75
CA GLY A 462 -21.14 13.93 -2.80
C GLY A 462 -22.11 14.33 -3.89
N SER A 463 -23.10 13.49 -4.23
CA SER A 463 -24.16 13.80 -5.22
C SER A 463 -24.89 15.10 -4.89
N VAL A 464 -25.19 15.35 -3.61
CA VAL A 464 -25.84 16.59 -3.16
C VAL A 464 -24.98 17.83 -3.46
N VAL A 465 -23.64 17.69 -3.31
CA VAL A 465 -22.71 18.80 -3.62
C VAL A 465 -22.67 19.05 -5.12
N TYR A 466 -22.64 18.00 -5.94
CA TYR A 466 -22.70 18.12 -7.40
C TYR A 466 -24.00 18.79 -7.86
N GLU A 467 -25.15 18.32 -7.40
CA GLU A 467 -26.47 18.92 -7.74
C GLU A 467 -26.55 20.39 -7.33
N MET A 468 -26.05 20.71 -6.15
CA MET A 468 -26.05 22.08 -5.65
C MET A 468 -25.20 23.01 -6.52
N ILE A 469 -24.07 22.55 -7.07
CA ILE A 469 -23.20 23.34 -7.95
C ILE A 469 -23.76 23.38 -9.38
N ALA A 470 -24.23 22.25 -9.92
CA ALA A 470 -24.81 22.15 -11.26
C ALA A 470 -26.01 23.08 -11.44
N SER A 471 -26.86 23.26 -10.43
CA SER A 471 -28.02 24.16 -10.46
C SER A 471 -27.68 25.66 -10.68
N CYS A 472 -26.40 26.03 -10.71
CA CYS A 472 -25.95 27.39 -10.94
C CYS A 472 -25.21 27.61 -12.27
N ASP A 473 -24.71 26.55 -12.90
CA ASP A 473 -23.81 26.66 -14.06
C ASP A 473 -24.48 26.24 -15.37
N LEU A 474 -25.64 26.81 -15.67
CA LEU A 474 -26.36 26.66 -16.95
C LEU A 474 -25.56 27.14 -18.19
N ARG A 475 -24.29 27.55 -18.05
CA ARG A 475 -23.46 28.08 -19.13
C ARG A 475 -22.28 27.20 -19.55
N GLY A 476 -22.34 25.87 -19.33
CA GLY A 476 -21.49 24.94 -20.06
C GLY A 476 -20.02 24.84 -19.63
N ARG A 477 -19.69 25.17 -18.37
CA ARG A 477 -18.32 25.01 -17.83
C ARG A 477 -18.06 23.67 -17.19
N LEU A 478 -19.09 22.93 -16.77
CA LEU A 478 -18.97 21.60 -16.24
C LEU A 478 -19.18 20.60 -17.38
N LYS A 479 -18.12 19.95 -17.85
CA LYS A 479 -18.26 18.73 -18.66
C LYS A 479 -18.49 17.57 -17.70
N PRO A 480 -19.52 16.73 -17.92
CA PRO A 480 -19.70 15.52 -17.11
C PRO A 480 -18.48 14.64 -17.23
N LYS A 481 -17.89 14.25 -16.10
CA LYS A 481 -16.72 13.36 -16.06
C LYS A 481 -17.07 11.92 -16.44
N ASP A 482 -18.31 11.48 -16.23
CA ASP A 482 -18.77 10.11 -16.50
C ASP A 482 -20.27 10.02 -16.76
N ALA A 483 -20.71 8.82 -17.21
CA ALA A 483 -22.11 8.50 -17.53
C ALA A 483 -23.11 8.82 -16.41
N THR A 484 -22.67 8.86 -15.15
CA THR A 484 -23.50 9.22 -13.99
C THR A 484 -23.91 10.70 -14.01
N MET A 485 -22.97 11.60 -14.30
CA MET A 485 -23.26 13.03 -14.44
C MET A 485 -24.11 13.31 -15.68
N GLN A 486 -23.87 12.58 -16.77
CA GLN A 486 -24.72 12.68 -17.97
C GLN A 486 -26.16 12.26 -17.65
N THR A 487 -26.36 11.21 -16.88
CA THR A 487 -27.69 10.74 -16.43
C THR A 487 -28.38 11.79 -15.54
N TYR A 488 -27.64 12.46 -14.65
CA TYR A 488 -28.19 13.55 -13.82
C TYR A 488 -28.56 14.78 -14.66
N MET A 489 -27.72 15.18 -15.63
CA MET A 489 -28.02 16.30 -16.54
C MET A 489 -29.24 15.99 -17.42
N ASP A 490 -29.32 14.78 -17.99
CA ASP A 490 -30.44 14.33 -18.80
C ASP A 490 -31.74 14.23 -17.99
N THR A 491 -31.66 13.92 -16.70
CA THR A 491 -32.82 13.88 -15.80
C THR A 491 -33.27 15.29 -15.43
N TYR A 492 -32.33 16.21 -15.25
CA TYR A 492 -32.62 17.61 -14.95
C TYR A 492 -33.25 18.32 -16.15
N ASP A 493 -32.68 18.14 -17.35
CA ASP A 493 -33.23 18.69 -18.59
C ASP A 493 -34.66 18.16 -18.87
N SER A 494 -34.91 16.87 -18.58
CA SER A 494 -36.24 16.28 -18.69
C SER A 494 -37.22 16.83 -17.65
N PHE A 495 -36.74 17.30 -16.49
CA PHE A 495 -37.58 17.91 -15.44
C PHE A 495 -37.94 19.38 -15.77
N GLU A 496 -37.03 20.14 -16.40
CA GLU A 496 -37.32 21.49 -16.90
C GLU A 496 -38.27 21.45 -18.09
N GLU A 497 -38.10 20.52 -19.05
CA GLU A 497 -39.05 20.33 -20.15
C GLU A 497 -40.45 19.93 -19.67
N MET A 498 -40.59 19.13 -18.60
CA MET A 498 -41.88 18.77 -18.01
C MET A 498 -42.55 19.89 -17.23
N ASN A 499 -41.78 20.81 -16.66
CA ASN A 499 -42.34 21.91 -15.84
C ASN A 499 -42.43 23.24 -16.57
N GLY A 500 -42.01 23.35 -17.83
CA GLY A 500 -42.25 24.51 -18.70
C GLY A 500 -41.58 25.81 -18.21
N ILE A 501 -40.37 25.72 -17.63
CA ILE A 501 -39.57 26.84 -17.17
C ILE A 501 -38.40 27.10 -18.14
#